data_485ba37051b6e4e33e9e7c7f64d3dffb
#
_entry.id   485ba37051b6e4e33e9e7c7f64d3dffb
#
_cell.length_a   1.000
_cell.length_b   1.000
_cell.length_c   1.000
_cell.angle_alpha   90.00
_cell.angle_beta   90.00
_cell.angle_gamma   90.00
#
_symmetry.space_group_name_H-M   'P 1'
#
loop_
_entity.id
_entity.type
_entity.pdbx_description
1 polymer ?
#
loop_
_entity_poly.entity_id
_entity_poly.type
_entity_poly.pdbx_seq_one_letter_code
_entity_poly.pdbx_strand_id
1 'polypeptide(L)'
;MKGFKEIWSRWKAWLAKDTLSEEDLVREEVADRFRSHLAECRKAWKAAGMTEAEQKQAEEAEISLILAKMESEEKKEEKIEEKAEPEAQLSSAEMQAYVDTVCDQIRWKQTRKAVAEELTDHLLLQKEAFLAEGLSEEEAEKRTVEEMGDGIAVGMALDRTHRPKPQWQMVLVAAVLLSMGLFCRLTIDQVSFGIDIVVPVLLAVALFGAAYFLDFTLLARKAKWVILLFLAMLILAVPFVEKSGGESVFFFFDYAYALTGMALLAPLPFLSVLFFMRGRKERGYWFSWLAMAILAALLFSFGKISMVLIFSISAYGAFAVAVGTDWFSMGKQKGKRLLALTTGAGIGVGGLAMLGIPALRYRLSFAVARVTGGEFGGGYFRYLVENIWENCRWLGSGTLPQNEMAMSVQLVLSQRQDLFSNDILLSRLGFAYGKLVVALVLAVFALFFLLSFQQIRRQRSAFGRMTAFSIWLVLLMQTVFFTAYNLGFMLVAPYGLPLVSYGNTVLCINALLRIPSGRRCPG
;
A
#
# COMPACT_ATOMS: atom_id res chain seq x y z
N MET A 1 14.98 23.77 28.84
CA MET A 1 15.36 22.40 29.21
C MET A 1 14.26 21.58 29.91
N LYS A 2 13.37 22.17 30.72
CA LYS A 2 12.23 21.43 31.37
C LYS A 2 11.25 20.85 30.31
N GLY A 3 10.87 21.60 29.29
CA GLY A 3 9.92 21.17 28.27
C GLY A 3 10.43 19.98 27.42
N PHE A 4 11.74 19.92 27.15
CA PHE A 4 12.33 18.82 26.39
C PHE A 4 12.32 17.50 27.16
N LYS A 5 12.56 17.55 28.50
CA LYS A 5 12.48 16.38 29.37
C LYS A 5 11.05 15.84 29.47
N GLU A 6 10.06 16.72 29.44
CA GLU A 6 8.64 16.35 29.51
C GLU A 6 8.15 15.75 28.17
N ILE A 7 8.58 16.32 27.04
CA ILE A 7 8.35 15.74 25.71
C ILE A 7 9.05 14.38 25.60
N TRP A 8 10.29 14.27 26.08
CA TRP A 8 11.07 13.04 26.07
C TRP A 8 10.48 11.94 26.96
N SER A 9 9.96 12.29 28.16
CA SER A 9 9.29 11.33 29.05
C SER A 9 7.96 10.82 28.43
N ARG A 10 7.18 11.70 27.81
CA ARG A 10 5.97 11.33 27.07
C ARG A 10 6.28 10.46 25.84
N TRP A 11 7.40 10.75 25.19
CA TRP A 11 7.88 9.94 24.04
C TRP A 11 8.35 8.56 24.47
N LYS A 12 9.08 8.46 25.62
CA LYS A 12 9.43 7.18 26.23
C LYS A 12 8.20 6.37 26.67
N ALA A 13 7.21 7.01 27.29
CA ALA A 13 5.96 6.36 27.68
C ALA A 13 5.16 5.88 26.43
N TRP A 14 5.22 6.64 25.33
CA TRP A 14 4.62 6.24 24.05
C TRP A 14 5.33 5.04 23.41
N LEU A 15 6.66 4.99 23.47
CA LEU A 15 7.45 3.86 22.99
C LEU A 15 7.27 2.57 23.81
N ALA A 16 7.01 2.73 25.12
CA ALA A 16 6.81 1.61 26.04
C ALA A 16 5.40 1.00 25.97
N LYS A 17 4.43 1.70 25.32
CA LYS A 17 3.08 1.18 25.15
C LYS A 17 3.09 0.10 24.08
N ASP A 18 2.74 -1.11 24.47
CA ASP A 18 2.76 -2.29 23.59
C ASP A 18 2.06 -2.07 22.25
N THR A 19 2.64 -2.67 21.22
CA THR A 19 2.01 -2.84 19.90
C THR A 19 0.78 -3.71 20.07
N LEU A 20 -0.29 -3.37 19.39
CA LEU A 20 -1.59 -4.04 19.37
C LEU A 20 -1.48 -5.57 19.51
N SER A 21 -2.27 -6.10 20.43
CA SER A 21 -2.46 -7.53 20.59
C SER A 21 -3.25 -8.13 19.42
N GLU A 22 -3.20 -9.42 19.21
CA GLU A 22 -4.05 -10.12 18.25
C GLU A 22 -5.54 -9.86 18.52
N GLU A 23 -5.92 -9.71 19.78
CA GLU A 23 -7.27 -9.34 20.23
C GLU A 23 -7.78 -8.02 19.63
N ASP A 24 -6.92 -7.00 19.47
CA ASP A 24 -7.33 -5.74 18.86
C ASP A 24 -7.63 -5.88 17.36
N LEU A 25 -7.01 -6.84 16.68
CA LEU A 25 -7.28 -7.15 15.26
C LEU A 25 -8.58 -7.95 15.09
N VAL A 26 -8.86 -8.86 16.02
CA VAL A 26 -10.13 -9.62 16.06
C VAL A 26 -11.31 -8.69 16.38
N ARG A 27 -11.16 -7.79 17.35
CA ARG A 27 -12.17 -6.76 17.65
C ARG A 27 -12.50 -5.88 16.44
N GLU A 28 -11.54 -5.68 15.53
CA GLU A 28 -11.78 -4.92 14.30
C GLU A 28 -12.68 -5.66 13.32
N GLU A 29 -12.46 -6.93 13.15
CA GLU A 29 -13.27 -7.74 12.23
C GLU A 29 -14.72 -7.89 12.74
N VAL A 30 -14.88 -8.09 14.04
CA VAL A 30 -16.19 -8.09 14.70
C VAL A 30 -16.90 -6.76 14.52
N ALA A 31 -16.20 -5.64 14.73
CA ALA A 31 -16.78 -4.30 14.54
C ALA A 31 -17.16 -4.01 13.08
N ASP A 32 -16.44 -4.56 12.09
CA ASP A 32 -16.77 -4.40 10.68
C ASP A 32 -17.96 -5.29 10.27
N ARG A 33 -18.09 -6.51 10.80
CA ARG A 33 -19.26 -7.38 10.64
C ARG A 33 -20.51 -6.72 11.23
N PHE A 34 -20.39 -6.15 12.42
CA PHE A 34 -21.47 -5.42 13.09
C PHE A 34 -21.95 -4.21 12.27
N ARG A 35 -21.03 -3.41 11.76
CA ARG A 35 -21.36 -2.26 10.89
C ARG A 35 -22.04 -2.68 9.59
N SER A 36 -21.62 -3.79 9.02
CA SER A 36 -22.22 -4.35 7.81
C SER A 36 -23.64 -4.83 8.07
N HIS A 37 -23.88 -5.52 9.19
CA HIS A 37 -25.19 -5.97 9.61
C HIS A 37 -26.16 -4.79 9.83
N LEU A 38 -25.76 -3.79 10.59
CA LEU A 38 -26.58 -2.59 10.78
C LEU A 38 -26.89 -1.84 9.48
N ALA A 39 -25.96 -1.84 8.53
CA ALA A 39 -26.20 -1.23 7.22
C ALA A 39 -27.24 -2.01 6.39
N GLU A 40 -27.28 -3.32 6.52
CA GLU A 40 -28.30 -4.18 5.89
C GLU A 40 -29.67 -4.00 6.57
N CYS A 41 -29.70 -3.98 7.90
CA CYS A 41 -30.93 -3.69 8.66
C CYS A 41 -31.53 -2.33 8.27
N ARG A 42 -30.73 -1.29 8.21
CA ARG A 42 -31.18 0.05 7.75
C ARG A 42 -31.76 0.05 6.34
N LYS A 43 -31.20 -0.75 5.42
CA LYS A 43 -31.76 -0.90 4.07
C LYS A 43 -33.11 -1.60 4.10
N ALA A 44 -33.23 -2.66 4.91
CA ALA A 44 -34.48 -3.39 5.07
C ALA A 44 -35.58 -2.51 5.68
N TRP A 45 -35.28 -1.74 6.72
CA TRP A 45 -36.23 -0.81 7.36
C TRP A 45 -36.68 0.32 6.42
N LYS A 46 -35.77 0.84 5.59
CA LYS A 46 -36.13 1.81 4.54
C LYS A 46 -37.03 1.19 3.48
N ALA A 47 -36.76 -0.05 3.07
CA ALA A 47 -37.59 -0.76 2.10
C ALA A 47 -39.00 -1.10 2.67
N ALA A 48 -39.08 -1.27 4.00
CA ALA A 48 -40.34 -1.47 4.72
C ALA A 48 -41.14 -0.16 4.95
N GLY A 49 -40.63 0.99 4.51
CA GLY A 49 -41.32 2.28 4.60
C GLY A 49 -41.37 2.92 5.99
N MET A 50 -40.48 2.47 6.91
CA MET A 50 -40.38 3.03 8.26
C MET A 50 -39.93 4.49 8.25
N THR A 51 -40.51 5.32 9.11
CA THR A 51 -40.12 6.71 9.29
C THR A 51 -38.72 6.84 9.93
N GLU A 52 -38.06 7.98 9.80
CA GLU A 52 -36.72 8.19 10.38
C GLU A 52 -36.69 7.99 11.92
N ALA A 53 -37.77 8.32 12.61
CA ALA A 53 -37.91 8.12 14.05
C ALA A 53 -38.01 6.62 14.40
N GLU A 54 -38.81 5.87 13.67
CA GLU A 54 -38.97 4.41 13.85
C GLU A 54 -37.67 3.67 13.49
N GLN A 55 -36.95 4.09 12.42
CA GLN A 55 -35.65 3.52 12.06
C GLN A 55 -34.61 3.72 13.17
N LYS A 56 -34.60 4.90 13.81
CA LYS A 56 -33.69 5.20 14.91
C LYS A 56 -34.00 4.35 16.14
N GLN A 57 -35.27 4.18 16.45
CA GLN A 57 -35.71 3.34 17.57
C GLN A 57 -35.42 1.85 17.33
N ALA A 58 -35.64 1.36 16.11
CA ALA A 58 -35.28 0.01 15.72
C ALA A 58 -33.74 -0.22 15.75
N GLU A 59 -32.97 0.78 15.37
CA GLU A 59 -31.50 0.71 15.44
C GLU A 59 -31.00 0.67 16.89
N GLU A 60 -31.56 1.48 17.78
CA GLU A 60 -31.23 1.47 19.22
C GLU A 60 -31.63 0.11 19.86
N ALA A 61 -32.77 -0.45 19.47
CA ALA A 61 -33.19 -1.78 19.91
C ALA A 61 -32.25 -2.89 19.42
N GLU A 62 -31.85 -2.87 18.15
CA GLU A 62 -30.92 -3.85 17.57
C GLU A 62 -29.54 -3.77 18.21
N ILE A 63 -29.04 -2.56 18.46
CA ILE A 63 -27.77 -2.34 19.17
C ILE A 63 -27.87 -2.88 20.61
N SER A 64 -28.97 -2.62 21.32
CA SER A 64 -29.17 -3.11 22.69
C SER A 64 -29.27 -4.64 22.75
N LEU A 65 -29.90 -5.26 21.76
CA LEU A 65 -30.01 -6.72 21.64
C LEU A 65 -28.63 -7.38 21.42
N ILE A 66 -27.83 -6.79 20.56
CA ILE A 66 -26.49 -7.28 20.25
C ILE A 66 -25.55 -7.06 21.44
N LEU A 67 -25.61 -5.89 22.12
CA LEU A 67 -24.86 -5.65 23.34
C LEU A 67 -25.23 -6.63 24.45
N ALA A 68 -26.53 -6.89 24.65
CA ALA A 68 -26.99 -7.88 25.61
C ALA A 68 -26.52 -9.31 25.26
N LYS A 69 -26.43 -9.63 23.98
CA LYS A 69 -25.91 -10.90 23.50
C LYS A 69 -24.41 -11.01 23.74
N MET A 70 -23.66 -9.96 23.46
CA MET A 70 -22.21 -9.88 23.75
C MET A 70 -21.94 -9.94 25.26
N GLU A 71 -22.69 -9.20 26.10
CA GLU A 71 -22.59 -9.30 27.55
C GLU A 71 -22.97 -10.69 28.09
N SER A 72 -23.90 -11.39 27.44
CA SER A 72 -24.24 -12.76 27.81
C SER A 72 -23.19 -13.76 27.37
N GLU A 73 -22.51 -13.51 26.26
CA GLU A 73 -21.35 -14.27 25.80
C GLU A 73 -20.11 -13.96 26.65
N GLU A 74 -19.81 -12.69 26.96
CA GLU A 74 -18.75 -12.31 27.92
C GLU A 74 -18.97 -12.92 29.29
N LYS A 75 -20.19 -12.91 29.80
CA LYS A 75 -20.50 -13.58 31.09
C LYS A 75 -20.46 -15.09 31.02
N LYS A 76 -20.64 -15.68 29.82
CA LYS A 76 -20.39 -17.10 29.59
C LYS A 76 -18.90 -17.37 29.50
N GLU A 77 -18.15 -16.51 28.84
CA GLU A 77 -16.68 -16.57 28.75
C GLU A 77 -16.03 -16.30 30.11
N GLU A 78 -16.46 -15.29 30.90
CA GLU A 78 -16.01 -15.09 32.30
C GLU A 78 -16.34 -16.29 33.20
N LYS A 79 -17.52 -16.93 33.02
CA LYS A 79 -17.85 -18.16 33.76
C LYS A 79 -17.08 -19.38 33.26
N ILE A 80 -16.61 -19.35 32.01
CA ILE A 80 -15.74 -20.36 31.42
C ILE A 80 -14.30 -20.06 31.85
N GLU A 81 -13.85 -18.79 31.89
CA GLU A 81 -12.55 -18.38 32.42
C GLU A 81 -12.42 -18.56 33.92
N GLU A 82 -13.50 -18.34 34.72
CA GLU A 82 -13.50 -18.61 36.17
C GLU A 82 -13.51 -20.11 36.51
N LYS A 83 -13.87 -20.97 35.50
CA LYS A 83 -13.70 -22.43 35.55
C LYS A 83 -12.49 -22.95 34.77
N ALA A 84 -11.85 -22.14 33.96
CA ALA A 84 -10.64 -22.47 33.25
C ALA A 84 -9.43 -22.02 34.06
N GLU A 85 -8.93 -22.90 34.89
CA GLU A 85 -7.49 -22.96 35.11
C GLU A 85 -6.78 -23.20 33.76
N PRO A 86 -5.47 -22.87 33.64
CA PRO A 86 -4.81 -22.43 32.41
C PRO A 86 -4.83 -23.50 31.31
N GLU A 87 -5.11 -23.03 30.10
CA GLU A 87 -5.13 -23.78 28.84
C GLU A 87 -6.12 -24.97 28.87
N ALA A 88 -7.19 -24.91 28.12
CA ALA A 88 -8.03 -26.06 27.80
C ALA A 88 -7.17 -27.11 27.08
N GLN A 89 -6.34 -27.81 27.85
CA GLN A 89 -5.65 -29.00 27.42
C GLN A 89 -6.75 -30.04 27.19
N LEU A 90 -6.86 -30.47 25.92
CA LEU A 90 -7.66 -31.63 25.58
C LEU A 90 -7.32 -32.71 26.61
N SER A 91 -8.31 -33.15 27.39
CA SER A 91 -8.11 -34.14 28.49
C SER A 91 -7.72 -35.51 27.95
N SER A 92 -7.80 -35.72 26.65
CA SER A 92 -7.51 -36.99 25.97
C SER A 92 -6.32 -36.84 25.02
N ALA A 93 -5.36 -37.73 25.17
CA ALA A 93 -4.21 -37.86 24.30
C ALA A 93 -4.61 -38.16 22.83
N GLU A 94 -5.76 -38.83 22.61
CA GLU A 94 -6.25 -39.18 21.28
C GLU A 94 -6.76 -37.94 20.54
N MET A 95 -7.53 -37.07 21.19
CA MET A 95 -8.03 -35.83 20.61
C MET A 95 -6.88 -34.84 20.30
N GLN A 96 -5.87 -34.77 21.20
CA GLN A 96 -4.70 -33.94 20.95
C GLN A 96 -3.87 -34.47 19.76
N ALA A 97 -3.67 -35.79 19.67
CA ALA A 97 -2.97 -36.43 18.57
C ALA A 97 -3.69 -36.21 17.23
N TYR A 98 -5.02 -36.16 17.25
CA TYR A 98 -5.84 -35.82 16.07
C TYR A 98 -5.60 -34.37 15.63
N VAL A 99 -5.68 -33.39 16.55
CA VAL A 99 -5.41 -31.98 16.27
C VAL A 99 -4.00 -31.77 15.71
N ASP A 100 -3.00 -32.42 16.30
CA ASP A 100 -1.61 -32.36 15.85
C ASP A 100 -1.46 -32.96 14.44
N THR A 101 -2.13 -34.09 14.17
CA THR A 101 -2.13 -34.72 12.84
C THR A 101 -2.72 -33.80 11.77
N VAL A 102 -3.85 -33.15 12.06
CA VAL A 102 -4.49 -32.16 11.17
C VAL A 102 -3.59 -30.96 10.95
N CYS A 103 -3.01 -30.40 12.03
CA CYS A 103 -2.14 -29.23 11.98
C CYS A 103 -0.85 -29.47 11.23
N ASP A 104 -0.30 -30.69 11.27
CA ASP A 104 0.92 -31.04 10.53
C ASP A 104 0.73 -31.05 9.03
N GLN A 105 -0.48 -31.30 8.53
CA GLN A 105 -0.81 -31.20 7.12
C GLN A 105 -0.91 -29.75 6.63
N ILE A 106 -1.06 -28.78 7.55
CA ILE A 106 -1.21 -27.37 7.20
C ILE A 106 0.19 -26.75 6.99
N ARG A 107 0.52 -26.39 5.75
CA ARG A 107 1.82 -25.80 5.38
C ARG A 107 2.00 -24.39 5.89
N TRP A 108 0.93 -23.65 6.10
CA TRP A 108 0.94 -22.26 6.55
C TRP A 108 0.98 -22.17 8.07
N LYS A 109 2.19 -22.04 8.63
CA LYS A 109 2.43 -22.06 10.09
C LYS A 109 1.61 -21.02 10.87
N GLN A 110 1.31 -19.86 10.29
CA GLN A 110 0.55 -18.80 10.96
C GLN A 110 -0.93 -19.15 11.17
N THR A 111 -1.49 -20.06 10.36
CA THR A 111 -2.89 -20.48 10.48
C THR A 111 -3.04 -21.71 11.37
N ARG A 112 -1.94 -22.42 11.63
CA ARG A 112 -1.98 -23.66 12.45
C ARG A 112 -2.60 -23.40 13.82
N LYS A 113 -2.21 -22.30 14.49
CA LYS A 113 -2.72 -21.98 15.82
C LYS A 113 -4.23 -21.72 15.81
N ALA A 114 -4.71 -20.88 14.90
CA ALA A 114 -6.13 -20.59 14.77
C ALA A 114 -6.97 -21.82 14.39
N VAL A 115 -6.44 -22.67 13.50
CA VAL A 115 -7.11 -23.93 13.14
C VAL A 115 -7.07 -24.93 14.29
N ALA A 116 -5.99 -24.98 15.05
CA ALA A 116 -5.91 -25.82 16.25
C ALA A 116 -6.96 -25.42 17.28
N GLU A 117 -7.11 -24.11 17.56
CA GLU A 117 -8.12 -23.58 18.48
C GLU A 117 -9.54 -23.89 17.98
N GLU A 118 -9.87 -23.59 16.72
CA GLU A 118 -11.17 -23.87 16.12
C GLU A 118 -11.51 -25.38 16.13
N LEU A 119 -10.52 -26.22 15.85
CA LEU A 119 -10.69 -27.68 15.85
C LEU A 119 -10.88 -28.21 17.26
N THR A 120 -10.13 -27.67 18.24
CA THR A 120 -10.28 -28.02 19.65
C THR A 120 -11.67 -27.69 20.17
N ASP A 121 -12.20 -26.50 19.85
CA ASP A 121 -13.53 -26.07 20.23
C ASP A 121 -14.61 -26.99 19.61
N HIS A 122 -14.46 -27.36 18.35
CA HIS A 122 -15.36 -28.30 17.68
C HIS A 122 -15.36 -29.69 18.33
N LEU A 123 -14.17 -30.23 18.64
CA LEU A 123 -14.03 -31.52 19.30
C LEU A 123 -14.66 -31.52 20.69
N LEU A 124 -14.47 -30.44 21.46
CA LEU A 124 -15.05 -30.31 22.80
C LEU A 124 -16.57 -30.22 22.74
N LEU A 125 -17.12 -29.43 21.83
CA LEU A 125 -18.57 -29.31 21.63
C LEU A 125 -19.21 -30.64 21.23
N GLN A 126 -18.55 -31.41 20.37
CA GLN A 126 -19.05 -32.71 19.92
C GLN A 126 -18.93 -33.77 21.02
N LYS A 127 -17.84 -33.77 21.82
CA LYS A 127 -17.69 -34.59 23.01
C LYS A 127 -18.82 -34.30 24.02
N GLU A 128 -19.15 -33.03 24.29
CA GLU A 128 -20.23 -32.65 25.18
C GLU A 128 -21.59 -33.14 24.68
N ALA A 129 -21.86 -33.11 23.37
CA ALA A 129 -23.06 -33.62 22.78
C ALA A 129 -23.22 -35.15 23.02
N PHE A 130 -22.15 -35.92 22.82
CA PHE A 130 -22.16 -37.36 23.08
C PHE A 130 -22.28 -37.73 24.56
N LEU A 131 -21.68 -36.94 25.45
CA LEU A 131 -21.89 -37.10 26.89
C LEU A 131 -23.37 -36.83 27.29
N ALA A 132 -24.00 -35.85 26.65
CA ALA A 132 -25.43 -35.57 26.86
C ALA A 132 -26.36 -36.69 26.32
N GLU A 133 -25.90 -37.46 25.33
CA GLU A 133 -26.56 -38.68 24.84
C GLU A 133 -26.39 -39.90 25.78
N GLY A 134 -25.56 -39.78 26.82
CA GLY A 134 -25.34 -40.79 27.85
C GLY A 134 -24.20 -41.77 27.58
N LEU A 135 -23.30 -41.44 26.64
CA LEU A 135 -22.08 -42.21 26.44
C LEU A 135 -21.10 -42.00 27.60
N SER A 136 -20.23 -42.97 27.84
CA SER A 136 -19.09 -42.80 28.75
C SER A 136 -18.08 -41.82 28.17
N GLU A 137 -17.22 -41.24 29.02
CA GLU A 137 -16.24 -40.22 28.57
C GLU A 137 -15.27 -40.77 27.51
N GLU A 138 -14.79 -41.98 27.69
CA GLU A 138 -13.88 -42.64 26.73
C GLU A 138 -14.58 -42.97 25.40
N GLU A 139 -15.84 -43.42 25.45
CA GLU A 139 -16.64 -43.70 24.25
C GLU A 139 -17.03 -42.42 23.50
N ALA A 140 -17.33 -41.34 24.23
CA ALA A 140 -17.62 -40.04 23.65
C ALA A 140 -16.39 -39.44 22.92
N GLU A 141 -15.21 -39.54 23.52
CA GLU A 141 -13.95 -39.08 22.90
C GLU A 141 -13.63 -39.86 21.63
N LYS A 142 -13.68 -41.19 21.69
CA LYS A 142 -13.40 -42.04 20.53
C LYS A 142 -14.37 -41.79 19.38
N ARG A 143 -15.63 -41.68 19.70
CA ARG A 143 -16.67 -41.40 18.70
C ARG A 143 -16.58 -40.02 18.11
N THR A 144 -16.15 -39.01 18.90
CA THR A 144 -15.86 -37.67 18.43
C THR A 144 -14.76 -37.68 17.37
N VAL A 145 -13.65 -38.37 17.62
CA VAL A 145 -12.55 -38.49 16.66
C VAL A 145 -12.95 -39.30 15.43
N GLU A 146 -13.72 -40.37 15.59
CA GLU A 146 -14.21 -41.19 14.48
C GLU A 146 -15.15 -40.40 13.55
N GLU A 147 -16.05 -39.57 14.10
CA GLU A 147 -16.98 -38.76 13.29
C GLU A 147 -16.29 -37.58 12.58
N MET A 148 -15.20 -37.05 13.13
CA MET A 148 -14.40 -36.03 12.46
C MET A 148 -13.67 -36.57 11.23
N GLY A 149 -13.54 -37.89 11.11
CA GLY A 149 -12.94 -38.56 9.97
C GLY A 149 -11.40 -38.56 9.98
N ASP A 150 -10.80 -38.92 8.84
CA ASP A 150 -9.35 -39.02 8.74
C ASP A 150 -8.67 -37.64 8.89
N GLY A 151 -7.87 -37.47 9.96
CA GLY A 151 -7.15 -36.24 10.26
C GLY A 151 -6.23 -35.75 9.13
N ILE A 152 -5.66 -36.69 8.34
CA ILE A 152 -4.83 -36.33 7.19
C ILE A 152 -5.70 -35.71 6.08
N ALA A 153 -6.85 -36.32 5.78
CA ALA A 153 -7.76 -35.83 4.76
C ALA A 153 -8.36 -34.46 5.14
N VAL A 154 -8.77 -34.31 6.41
CA VAL A 154 -9.26 -33.03 6.96
C VAL A 154 -8.17 -31.97 6.92
N GLY A 155 -6.95 -32.29 7.36
CA GLY A 155 -5.82 -31.37 7.33
C GLY A 155 -5.47 -30.91 5.92
N MET A 156 -5.46 -31.81 4.94
CA MET A 156 -5.25 -31.46 3.53
C MET A 156 -6.38 -30.58 2.96
N ALA A 157 -7.63 -30.82 3.36
CA ALA A 157 -8.76 -29.99 2.94
C ALA A 157 -8.66 -28.59 3.54
N LEU A 158 -8.30 -28.45 4.82
CA LEU A 158 -8.06 -27.19 5.49
C LEU A 158 -6.84 -26.47 4.90
N ASP A 159 -5.72 -27.14 4.60
CA ASP A 159 -4.58 -26.54 3.89
C ASP A 159 -5.01 -25.95 2.54
N ARG A 160 -5.85 -26.67 1.78
CA ARG A 160 -6.41 -26.17 0.50
C ARG A 160 -7.25 -24.92 0.65
N THR A 161 -8.04 -24.84 1.72
CA THR A 161 -8.96 -23.73 2.00
C THR A 161 -8.20 -22.50 2.48
N HIS A 162 -7.24 -22.71 3.37
CA HIS A 162 -6.46 -21.64 4.01
C HIS A 162 -5.19 -21.26 3.24
N ARG A 163 -4.79 -22.06 2.26
CA ARG A 163 -3.61 -21.79 1.44
C ARG A 163 -3.79 -20.48 0.64
N PRO A 164 -2.86 -19.53 0.78
CA PRO A 164 -2.89 -18.31 -0.02
C PRO A 164 -2.76 -18.67 -1.51
N LYS A 165 -3.79 -18.35 -2.28
CA LYS A 165 -3.77 -18.57 -3.73
C LYS A 165 -2.82 -17.56 -4.35
N PRO A 166 -1.74 -17.99 -5.04
CA PRO A 166 -0.82 -17.06 -5.68
C PRO A 166 -1.54 -16.33 -6.82
N GLN A 167 -1.31 -15.02 -6.91
CA GLN A 167 -1.89 -14.17 -7.95
C GLN A 167 -1.01 -14.19 -9.19
N TRP A 168 -1.02 -15.31 -9.91
CA TRP A 168 -0.18 -15.50 -11.09
C TRP A 168 -0.31 -14.39 -12.13
N GLN A 169 -1.51 -13.82 -12.30
CA GLN A 169 -1.75 -12.71 -13.22
C GLN A 169 -0.90 -11.48 -12.88
N MET A 170 -0.81 -11.12 -11.60
CA MET A 170 -0.02 -9.98 -11.16
C MET A 170 1.48 -10.25 -11.27
N VAL A 171 1.90 -11.49 -10.93
CA VAL A 171 3.30 -11.91 -11.07
C VAL A 171 3.72 -11.90 -12.54
N LEU A 172 2.86 -12.39 -13.44
CA LEU A 172 3.12 -12.39 -14.87
C LEU A 172 3.28 -10.96 -15.42
N VAL A 173 2.35 -10.05 -15.09
CA VAL A 173 2.41 -8.67 -15.57
C VAL A 173 3.65 -7.96 -15.01
N ALA A 174 4.00 -8.18 -13.73
CA ALA A 174 5.22 -7.64 -13.15
C ALA A 174 6.48 -8.19 -13.85
N ALA A 175 6.50 -9.49 -14.18
CA ALA A 175 7.59 -10.10 -14.93
C ALA A 175 7.71 -9.53 -16.36
N VAL A 176 6.59 -9.29 -17.05
CA VAL A 176 6.56 -8.63 -18.36
C VAL A 176 7.12 -7.21 -18.27
N LEU A 177 6.71 -6.41 -17.27
CA LEU A 177 7.23 -5.05 -17.08
C LEU A 177 8.73 -5.05 -16.80
N LEU A 178 9.21 -5.96 -15.95
CA LEU A 178 10.63 -6.10 -15.65
C LEU A 178 11.45 -6.53 -16.88
N SER A 179 10.94 -7.49 -17.64
CA SER A 179 11.56 -7.95 -18.90
C SER A 179 11.63 -6.83 -19.93
N MET A 180 10.59 -6.00 -20.00
CA MET A 180 10.55 -4.85 -20.89
C MET A 180 11.57 -3.79 -20.46
N GLY A 181 11.76 -3.54 -19.16
CA GLY A 181 12.81 -2.69 -18.65
C GLY A 181 14.20 -3.20 -19.03
N LEU A 182 14.43 -4.51 -18.86
CA LEU A 182 15.68 -5.14 -19.26
C LEU A 182 15.92 -5.02 -20.77
N PHE A 183 14.89 -5.26 -21.58
CA PHE A 183 14.95 -5.07 -23.04
C PHE A 183 15.34 -3.65 -23.41
N CYS A 184 14.70 -2.64 -22.82
CA CYS A 184 15.05 -1.23 -23.07
C CYS A 184 16.52 -0.94 -22.72
N ARG A 185 17.00 -1.44 -21.59
CA ARG A 185 18.39 -1.24 -21.15
C ARG A 185 19.41 -1.85 -22.09
N LEU A 186 19.14 -3.05 -22.61
CA LEU A 186 20.05 -3.72 -23.52
C LEU A 186 20.03 -3.12 -24.92
N THR A 187 18.87 -2.67 -25.42
CA THR A 187 18.72 -2.25 -26.82
C THR A 187 18.81 -0.74 -27.01
N ILE A 188 18.23 0.07 -26.13
CA ILE A 188 18.22 1.54 -26.27
C ILE A 188 19.50 2.12 -25.68
N ASP A 189 19.89 1.70 -24.47
CA ASP A 189 21.10 2.21 -23.82
C ASP A 189 22.35 1.43 -24.23
N GLN A 190 22.19 0.31 -24.93
CA GLN A 190 23.28 -0.54 -25.40
C GLN A 190 24.28 -0.91 -24.28
N VAL A 191 23.77 -1.07 -23.06
CA VAL A 191 24.60 -1.51 -21.95
C VAL A 191 24.94 -2.98 -22.15
N SER A 192 26.21 -3.33 -22.06
CA SER A 192 26.65 -4.72 -22.12
C SER A 192 26.07 -5.52 -20.95
N PHE A 193 25.70 -6.76 -21.20
CA PHE A 193 25.20 -7.64 -20.15
C PHE A 193 26.32 -7.91 -19.13
N GLY A 194 26.19 -7.36 -17.95
CA GLY A 194 27.21 -7.40 -16.91
C GLY A 194 26.62 -7.28 -15.51
N ILE A 195 27.50 -7.14 -14.52
CA ILE A 195 27.15 -7.04 -13.09
C ILE A 195 26.18 -5.86 -12.85
N ASP A 196 26.36 -4.76 -13.57
CA ASP A 196 25.54 -3.52 -13.45
C ASP A 196 24.06 -3.72 -13.84
N ILE A 197 23.77 -4.76 -14.61
CA ILE A 197 22.39 -5.15 -14.97
C ILE A 197 21.91 -6.25 -14.04
N VAL A 198 22.72 -7.29 -13.85
CA VAL A 198 22.32 -8.52 -13.17
C VAL A 198 22.01 -8.26 -11.70
N VAL A 199 22.88 -7.52 -10.99
CA VAL A 199 22.71 -7.26 -9.55
C VAL A 199 21.42 -6.50 -9.23
N PRO A 200 21.10 -5.36 -9.87
CA PRO A 200 19.85 -4.64 -9.60
C PRO A 200 18.60 -5.46 -9.94
N VAL A 201 18.63 -6.24 -11.02
CA VAL A 201 17.48 -7.09 -11.41
C VAL A 201 17.28 -8.21 -10.40
N LEU A 202 18.35 -8.91 -10.00
CA LEU A 202 18.26 -9.95 -8.97
C LEU A 202 17.79 -9.39 -7.63
N LEU A 203 18.30 -8.22 -7.25
CA LEU A 203 17.88 -7.54 -6.03
C LEU A 203 16.40 -7.14 -6.10
N ALA A 204 15.94 -6.61 -7.23
CA ALA A 204 14.52 -6.26 -7.43
C ALA A 204 13.62 -7.51 -7.36
N VAL A 205 14.03 -8.63 -7.97
CA VAL A 205 13.30 -9.91 -7.90
C VAL A 205 13.29 -10.44 -6.47
N ALA A 206 14.41 -10.39 -5.75
CA ALA A 206 14.49 -10.80 -4.35
C ALA A 206 13.61 -9.94 -3.45
N LEU A 207 13.62 -8.60 -3.62
CA LEU A 207 12.78 -7.67 -2.88
C LEU A 207 11.29 -7.85 -3.21
N PHE A 208 10.95 -8.09 -4.47
CA PHE A 208 9.58 -8.42 -4.87
C PHE A 208 9.12 -9.73 -4.22
N GLY A 209 9.99 -10.75 -4.21
CA GLY A 209 9.74 -12.01 -3.52
C GLY A 209 9.58 -11.81 -2.00
N ALA A 210 10.46 -11.05 -1.37
CA ALA A 210 10.37 -10.71 0.06
C ALA A 210 9.04 -9.98 0.35
N ALA A 211 8.70 -8.96 -0.43
CA ALA A 211 7.42 -8.24 -0.31
C ALA A 211 6.22 -9.16 -0.59
N TYR A 212 6.40 -10.24 -1.37
CA TYR A 212 5.35 -11.25 -1.61
C TYR A 212 4.99 -12.01 -0.34
N PHE A 213 5.95 -12.33 0.49
CA PHE A 213 5.75 -13.05 1.75
C PHE A 213 5.49 -12.13 2.94
N LEU A 214 5.86 -10.85 2.86
CA LEU A 214 5.59 -9.85 3.90
C LEU A 214 4.08 -9.58 4.01
N ASP A 215 3.58 -9.68 5.23
CA ASP A 215 2.20 -9.33 5.53
C ASP A 215 2.09 -7.81 5.74
N PHE A 216 1.12 -7.16 5.09
CA PHE A 216 0.85 -5.73 5.25
C PHE A 216 0.43 -5.37 6.70
N THR A 217 -0.07 -6.34 7.48
CA THR A 217 -0.36 -6.16 8.90
C THR A 217 0.89 -5.81 9.73
N LEU A 218 2.08 -6.08 9.19
CA LEU A 218 3.33 -5.63 9.79
C LEU A 218 3.39 -4.11 9.96
N LEU A 219 2.82 -3.35 9.00
CA LEU A 219 2.71 -1.88 9.10
C LEU A 219 1.85 -1.47 10.29
N ALA A 220 0.84 -2.26 10.64
CA ALA A 220 -0.01 -2.05 11.80
C ALA A 220 0.69 -2.50 13.10
N ARG A 221 1.17 -3.74 13.14
CA ARG A 221 1.83 -4.32 14.33
C ARG A 221 3.09 -3.58 14.73
N LYS A 222 3.88 -3.10 13.76
CA LYS A 222 5.15 -2.40 13.98
C LYS A 222 5.10 -0.92 13.59
N ALA A 223 3.91 -0.29 13.66
CA ALA A 223 3.67 1.08 13.22
C ALA A 223 4.70 2.09 13.76
N LYS A 224 5.05 2.00 15.04
CA LYS A 224 6.05 2.88 15.68
C LYS A 224 7.43 2.72 15.05
N TRP A 225 7.84 1.47 14.78
CA TRP A 225 9.13 1.17 14.19
C TRP A 225 9.21 1.61 12.73
N VAL A 226 8.13 1.48 11.97
CA VAL A 226 8.06 1.97 10.58
C VAL A 226 8.26 3.49 10.52
N ILE A 227 7.59 4.24 11.41
CA ILE A 227 7.74 5.69 11.49
C ILE A 227 9.17 6.06 11.91
N LEU A 228 9.69 5.42 12.97
CA LEU A 228 11.03 5.69 13.48
C LEU A 228 12.11 5.36 12.46
N LEU A 229 12.01 4.22 11.78
CA LEU A 229 12.96 3.81 10.75
C LEU A 229 12.96 4.80 9.58
N PHE A 230 11.79 5.24 9.14
CA PHE A 230 11.68 6.23 8.06
C PHE A 230 12.28 7.58 8.46
N LEU A 231 11.98 8.07 9.66
CA LEU A 231 12.55 9.32 10.18
C LEU A 231 14.07 9.21 10.39
N ALA A 232 14.54 8.08 10.94
CA ALA A 232 15.98 7.84 11.08
C ALA A 232 16.68 7.81 9.73
N MET A 233 16.11 7.16 8.74
CA MET A 233 16.63 7.13 7.38
C MET A 233 16.73 8.54 6.78
N LEU A 234 15.71 9.39 6.96
CA LEU A 234 15.73 10.77 6.50
C LEU A 234 16.80 11.60 7.24
N ILE A 235 16.90 11.47 8.57
CA ILE A 235 17.86 12.21 9.40
C ILE A 235 19.30 11.79 9.06
N LEU A 236 19.54 10.50 8.93
CA LEU A 236 20.87 9.97 8.58
C LEU A 236 21.28 10.35 7.16
N ALA A 237 20.33 10.58 6.26
CA ALA A 237 20.63 11.01 4.91
C ALA A 237 21.04 12.49 4.81
N VAL A 238 20.57 13.36 5.72
CA VAL A 238 20.82 14.83 5.67
C VAL A 238 22.30 15.22 5.56
N PRO A 239 23.24 14.64 6.34
CA PRO A 239 24.67 15.01 6.27
C PRO A 239 25.35 14.66 4.94
N PHE A 240 24.78 13.69 4.21
CA PHE A 240 25.38 13.14 2.98
C PHE A 240 24.68 13.63 1.71
N VAL A 241 23.77 14.60 1.86
CA VAL A 241 22.99 15.11 0.73
C VAL A 241 23.80 16.18 0.01
N GLU A 242 24.17 15.86 -1.21
CA GLU A 242 24.65 16.85 -2.18
C GLU A 242 23.55 17.20 -3.17
N LYS A 243 23.52 18.46 -3.61
CA LYS A 243 22.58 18.90 -4.65
C LYS A 243 23.27 18.80 -6.01
N SER A 244 22.94 17.76 -6.76
CA SER A 244 23.40 17.59 -8.12
C SER A 244 22.21 17.68 -9.08
N GLY A 245 22.26 18.59 -10.05
CA GLY A 245 21.20 18.75 -11.05
C GLY A 245 19.81 19.07 -10.49
N GLY A 246 19.73 19.67 -9.28
CA GLY A 246 18.45 19.96 -8.59
C GLY A 246 17.88 18.78 -7.82
N GLU A 247 18.58 17.66 -7.77
CA GLU A 247 18.25 16.49 -6.96
C GLU A 247 19.12 16.41 -5.71
N SER A 248 18.53 15.89 -4.63
CA SER A 248 19.28 15.50 -3.45
C SER A 248 19.83 14.10 -3.66
N VAL A 249 21.11 13.97 -3.77
CA VAL A 249 21.83 12.73 -4.05
C VAL A 249 22.69 12.35 -2.86
N PHE A 250 22.71 11.09 -2.53
CA PHE A 250 23.56 10.49 -1.52
C PHE A 250 24.64 9.65 -2.20
N PHE A 251 25.90 9.94 -1.94
CA PHE A 251 27.02 9.17 -2.48
C PHE A 251 27.45 8.09 -1.48
N PHE A 252 27.52 6.86 -1.96
CA PHE A 252 28.02 5.73 -1.19
C PHE A 252 28.88 4.84 -2.11
N PHE A 253 30.17 4.69 -1.80
CA PHE A 253 31.15 3.98 -2.64
C PHE A 253 31.08 4.39 -4.12
N ASP A 254 31.21 5.69 -4.40
CA ASP A 254 31.17 6.30 -5.74
C ASP A 254 29.84 6.16 -6.52
N TYR A 255 28.82 5.55 -5.91
CA TYR A 255 27.50 5.46 -6.50
C TYR A 255 26.57 6.55 -5.95
N ALA A 256 25.96 7.28 -6.87
CA ALA A 256 24.96 8.30 -6.55
C ALA A 256 23.59 7.65 -6.35
N TYR A 257 23.06 7.71 -5.14
CA TYR A 257 21.72 7.22 -4.81
C TYR A 257 20.76 8.40 -4.69
N ALA A 258 19.75 8.47 -5.55
CA ALA A 258 18.74 9.50 -5.46
C ALA A 258 17.88 9.30 -4.20
N LEU A 259 18.05 10.17 -3.20
CA LEU A 259 17.19 10.24 -2.01
C LEU A 259 15.73 10.45 -2.38
N THR A 260 15.51 11.01 -3.55
CA THR A 260 14.21 11.22 -4.14
C THR A 260 13.41 9.90 -4.27
N GLY A 261 14.08 8.76 -4.55
CA GLY A 261 13.42 7.45 -4.56
C GLY A 261 12.79 7.04 -3.22
N MET A 262 13.38 7.46 -2.09
CA MET A 262 12.86 7.14 -0.75
C MET A 262 11.50 7.78 -0.47
N ALA A 263 11.16 8.88 -1.16
CA ALA A 263 9.86 9.51 -1.02
C ALA A 263 8.70 8.63 -1.50
N LEU A 264 8.97 7.68 -2.39
CA LEU A 264 7.96 6.68 -2.79
C LEU A 264 7.54 5.78 -1.62
N LEU A 265 8.40 5.64 -0.60
CA LEU A 265 8.11 4.90 0.63
C LEU A 265 7.37 5.75 1.69
N ALA A 266 7.31 7.07 1.53
CA ALA A 266 6.68 7.98 2.49
C ALA A 266 5.18 7.69 2.79
N PRO A 267 4.38 7.10 1.90
CA PRO A 267 3.04 6.66 2.25
C PRO A 267 3.00 5.58 3.33
N LEU A 268 4.02 4.75 3.49
CA LEU A 268 4.05 3.67 4.49
C LEU A 268 4.02 4.19 5.93
N PRO A 269 4.89 5.13 6.37
CA PRO A 269 4.79 5.73 7.70
C PRO A 269 3.48 6.50 7.89
N PHE A 270 2.94 7.13 6.85
CA PHE A 270 1.63 7.78 6.93
C PHE A 270 0.50 6.78 7.19
N LEU A 271 0.49 5.63 6.52
CA LEU A 271 -0.45 4.55 6.78
C LEU A 271 -0.34 4.02 8.21
N SER A 272 0.89 3.92 8.74
CA SER A 272 1.12 3.56 10.13
C SER A 272 0.54 4.60 11.11
N VAL A 273 0.64 5.90 10.78
CA VAL A 273 -0.03 6.98 11.55
C VAL A 273 -1.55 6.83 11.48
N LEU A 274 -2.11 6.60 10.29
CA LEU A 274 -3.56 6.37 10.12
C LEU A 274 -4.05 5.21 10.97
N PHE A 275 -3.29 4.11 10.99
CA PHE A 275 -3.63 2.97 11.82
C PHE A 275 -3.65 3.32 13.30
N PHE A 276 -2.61 4.03 13.78
CA PHE A 276 -2.51 4.44 15.18
C PHE A 276 -3.61 5.45 15.61
N MET A 277 -4.15 6.21 14.65
CA MET A 277 -5.22 7.20 14.91
C MET A 277 -6.62 6.62 14.78
N ARG A 278 -6.78 5.31 14.61
CA ARG A 278 -8.08 4.63 14.53
C ARG A 278 -8.94 4.91 15.78
N GLY A 279 -10.25 5.13 15.60
CA GLY A 279 -11.22 5.30 16.67
C GLY A 279 -11.09 6.61 17.49
N ARG A 280 -10.09 7.46 17.20
CA ARG A 280 -9.80 8.66 18.00
C ARG A 280 -10.65 9.88 17.63
N LYS A 281 -11.75 9.67 16.93
CA LYS A 281 -12.72 10.73 16.53
C LYS A 281 -12.00 11.91 15.82
N GLU A 282 -12.39 13.14 16.13
CA GLU A 282 -11.84 14.36 15.53
C GLU A 282 -10.33 14.54 15.76
N ARG A 283 -9.83 14.12 16.94
CA ARG A 283 -8.39 14.19 17.25
C ARG A 283 -7.57 13.33 16.29
N GLY A 284 -8.07 12.12 15.97
CA GLY A 284 -7.41 11.24 15.02
C GLY A 284 -7.40 11.83 13.62
N TYR A 285 -8.49 12.46 13.19
CA TYR A 285 -8.60 13.16 11.91
C TYR A 285 -7.56 14.27 11.78
N TRP A 286 -7.55 15.23 12.72
CA TRP A 286 -6.65 16.39 12.67
C TRP A 286 -5.19 16.00 12.78
N PHE A 287 -4.88 15.01 13.64
CA PHE A 287 -3.51 14.54 13.79
C PHE A 287 -3.00 13.86 12.50
N SER A 288 -3.83 13.08 11.83
CA SER A 288 -3.48 12.46 10.54
C SER A 288 -3.30 13.52 9.45
N TRP A 289 -4.13 14.55 9.43
CA TRP A 289 -3.99 15.67 8.51
C TRP A 289 -2.68 16.44 8.73
N LEU A 290 -2.35 16.73 10.00
CA LEU A 290 -1.09 17.37 10.37
C LEU A 290 0.12 16.50 10.00
N ALA A 291 0.07 15.21 10.25
CA ALA A 291 1.14 14.28 9.87
C ALA A 291 1.37 14.25 8.35
N MET A 292 0.30 14.25 7.56
CA MET A 292 0.39 14.36 6.10
C MET A 292 1.06 15.67 5.67
N ALA A 293 0.67 16.80 6.28
CA ALA A 293 1.26 18.10 5.99
C ALA A 293 2.75 18.17 6.37
N ILE A 294 3.13 17.63 7.53
CA ILE A 294 4.53 17.58 7.98
C ILE A 294 5.37 16.71 7.04
N LEU A 295 4.89 15.53 6.66
CA LEU A 295 5.61 14.66 5.72
C LEU A 295 5.74 15.31 4.33
N ALA A 296 4.70 15.98 3.85
CA ALA A 296 4.75 16.73 2.59
C ALA A 296 5.78 17.87 2.63
N ALA A 297 5.84 18.62 3.75
CA ALA A 297 6.80 19.69 3.96
C ALA A 297 8.25 19.15 4.04
N LEU A 298 8.46 18.04 4.72
CA LEU A 298 9.75 17.35 4.77
C LEU A 298 10.20 16.92 3.37
N LEU A 299 9.32 16.30 2.58
CA LEU A 299 9.62 15.90 1.20
C LEU A 299 9.89 17.09 0.30
N PHE A 300 9.20 18.22 0.52
CA PHE A 300 9.43 19.46 -0.22
C PHE A 300 10.86 20.00 -0.02
N SER A 301 11.45 19.79 1.15
CA SER A 301 12.83 20.22 1.45
C SER A 301 13.89 19.49 0.61
N PHE A 302 13.59 18.27 0.13
CA PHE A 302 14.48 17.49 -0.74
C PHE A 302 14.42 17.87 -2.22
N GLY A 303 13.55 18.77 -2.63
CA GLY A 303 13.68 19.53 -3.88
C GLY A 303 12.71 19.21 -5.02
N LYS A 304 12.23 17.97 -5.22
CA LYS A 304 11.32 17.65 -6.35
C LYS A 304 9.85 17.82 -5.98
N ILE A 305 9.13 18.68 -6.69
CA ILE A 305 7.67 18.86 -6.53
C ILE A 305 6.92 17.56 -6.82
N SER A 306 7.38 16.77 -7.80
CA SER A 306 6.76 15.47 -8.14
C SER A 306 6.65 14.52 -6.96
N MET A 307 7.66 14.49 -6.07
CA MET A 307 7.65 13.67 -4.86
C MET A 307 6.52 14.05 -3.92
N VAL A 308 6.41 15.36 -3.69
CA VAL A 308 5.35 15.91 -2.82
C VAL A 308 3.98 15.62 -3.40
N LEU A 309 3.81 15.74 -4.72
CA LEU A 309 2.54 15.46 -5.40
C LEU A 309 2.20 13.96 -5.34
N ILE A 310 3.14 13.06 -5.64
CA ILE A 310 2.90 11.61 -5.57
C ILE A 310 2.53 11.21 -4.14
N PHE A 311 3.29 11.68 -3.15
CA PHE A 311 2.99 11.43 -1.74
C PHE A 311 1.64 12.00 -1.34
N SER A 312 1.38 13.29 -1.63
CA SER A 312 0.15 13.96 -1.21
C SER A 312 -1.09 13.32 -1.83
N ILE A 313 -1.06 12.96 -3.11
CA ILE A 313 -2.18 12.29 -3.79
C ILE A 313 -2.40 10.89 -3.19
N SER A 314 -1.33 10.12 -2.96
CA SER A 314 -1.44 8.77 -2.41
C SER A 314 -1.88 8.76 -0.94
N ALA A 315 -1.34 9.66 -0.12
CA ALA A 315 -1.71 9.83 1.28
C ALA A 315 -3.15 10.35 1.41
N TYR A 316 -3.53 11.33 0.60
CA TYR A 316 -4.90 11.84 0.56
C TYR A 316 -5.89 10.76 0.12
N GLY A 317 -5.52 9.93 -0.87
CA GLY A 317 -6.35 8.80 -1.30
C GLY A 317 -6.59 7.80 -0.16
N ALA A 318 -5.54 7.42 0.59
CA ALA A 318 -5.67 6.57 1.76
C ALA A 318 -6.54 7.23 2.85
N PHE A 319 -6.33 8.52 3.11
CA PHE A 319 -7.09 9.30 4.06
C PHE A 319 -8.58 9.43 3.68
N ALA A 320 -8.88 9.62 2.40
CA ALA A 320 -10.25 9.64 1.88
C ALA A 320 -10.95 8.29 2.05
N VAL A 321 -10.25 7.17 1.84
CA VAL A 321 -10.77 5.82 2.12
C VAL A 321 -11.01 5.66 3.62
N ALA A 322 -10.10 6.12 4.49
CA ALA A 322 -10.27 6.09 5.94
C ALA A 322 -11.53 6.84 6.38
N VAL A 323 -11.73 8.06 5.89
CA VAL A 323 -12.94 8.86 6.17
C VAL A 323 -14.20 8.16 5.63
N GLY A 324 -14.13 7.60 4.43
CA GLY A 324 -15.25 6.89 3.80
C GLY A 324 -15.68 5.62 4.53
N THR A 325 -14.76 4.95 5.22
CA THR A 325 -15.01 3.75 6.03
C THR A 325 -15.32 4.06 7.50
N ASP A 326 -15.38 5.33 7.87
CA ASP A 326 -15.54 5.80 9.26
C ASP A 326 -14.45 5.32 10.22
N TRP A 327 -13.22 5.24 9.71
CA TRP A 327 -12.05 4.77 10.44
C TRP A 327 -11.80 5.48 11.77
N PHE A 328 -12.19 6.75 11.85
CA PHE A 328 -12.04 7.59 13.04
C PHE A 328 -13.25 7.55 13.99
N SER A 329 -14.31 6.83 13.66
CA SER A 329 -15.56 6.77 14.45
C SER A 329 -16.19 8.16 14.71
N MET A 330 -16.24 9.00 13.67
CA MET A 330 -16.83 10.36 13.72
C MET A 330 -18.21 10.42 13.08
N GLY A 331 -18.64 9.36 12.42
CA GLY A 331 -19.79 9.32 11.53
C GLY A 331 -19.44 9.74 10.10
N LYS A 332 -19.85 8.92 9.13
CA LYS A 332 -19.49 9.07 7.70
C LYS A 332 -19.82 10.44 7.10
N GLN A 333 -20.97 11.01 7.46
CA GLN A 333 -21.38 12.31 6.91
C GLN A 333 -20.54 13.47 7.45
N LYS A 334 -20.25 13.46 8.76
CA LYS A 334 -19.40 14.47 9.40
C LYS A 334 -17.98 14.39 8.85
N GLY A 335 -17.43 13.17 8.74
CA GLY A 335 -16.12 12.95 8.16
C GLY A 335 -16.01 13.48 6.72
N LYS A 336 -16.98 13.17 5.86
CA LYS A 336 -17.00 13.66 4.47
C LYS A 336 -17.13 15.19 4.37
N ARG A 337 -17.96 15.83 5.20
CA ARG A 337 -18.07 17.30 5.25
C ARG A 337 -16.75 17.94 5.67
N LEU A 338 -16.13 17.39 6.71
CA LEU A 338 -14.84 17.87 7.21
C LEU A 338 -13.74 17.70 6.16
N LEU A 339 -13.72 16.56 5.45
CA LEU A 339 -12.80 16.31 4.35
C LEU A 339 -12.97 17.35 3.23
N ALA A 340 -14.20 17.63 2.81
CA ALA A 340 -14.48 18.64 1.78
C ALA A 340 -14.02 20.05 2.21
N LEU A 341 -14.30 20.43 3.48
CA LEU A 341 -13.90 21.73 4.02
C LEU A 341 -12.37 21.85 4.13
N THR A 342 -11.68 20.85 4.67
CA THR A 342 -10.22 20.89 4.81
C THR A 342 -9.52 20.83 3.46
N THR A 343 -10.07 20.11 2.49
CA THR A 343 -9.55 20.09 1.11
C THR A 343 -9.73 21.45 0.45
N GLY A 344 -10.92 22.04 0.54
CA GLY A 344 -11.18 23.37 0.00
C GLY A 344 -10.30 24.45 0.63
N ALA A 345 -10.17 24.42 1.96
CA ALA A 345 -9.25 25.31 2.69
C ALA A 345 -7.79 25.09 2.29
N GLY A 346 -7.35 23.83 2.14
CA GLY A 346 -5.99 23.49 1.73
C GLY A 346 -5.67 23.99 0.32
N ILE A 347 -6.60 23.85 -0.63
CA ILE A 347 -6.47 24.38 -1.99
C ILE A 347 -6.41 25.92 -1.94
N GLY A 348 -7.27 26.56 -1.15
CA GLY A 348 -7.29 28.01 -1.00
C GLY A 348 -5.99 28.56 -0.40
N VAL A 349 -5.54 27.98 0.72
CA VAL A 349 -4.27 28.36 1.37
C VAL A 349 -3.07 28.07 0.47
N GLY A 350 -3.07 26.92 -0.21
CA GLY A 350 -2.01 26.56 -1.17
C GLY A 350 -1.94 27.54 -2.35
N GLY A 351 -3.10 27.92 -2.90
CA GLY A 351 -3.20 28.92 -3.96
C GLY A 351 -2.68 30.30 -3.52
N LEU A 352 -3.10 30.77 -2.35
CA LEU A 352 -2.61 32.01 -1.76
C LEU A 352 -1.10 31.97 -1.49
N ALA A 353 -0.58 30.84 -0.98
CA ALA A 353 0.84 30.66 -0.77
C ALA A 353 1.64 30.70 -2.10
N MET A 354 1.10 30.08 -3.16
CA MET A 354 1.70 30.12 -4.50
C MET A 354 1.80 31.56 -5.03
N LEU A 355 0.81 32.40 -4.73
CA LEU A 355 0.82 33.81 -5.16
C LEU A 355 1.65 34.71 -4.23
N GLY A 356 1.61 34.44 -2.92
CA GLY A 356 2.23 35.30 -1.89
C GLY A 356 3.72 35.02 -1.63
N ILE A 357 4.17 33.76 -1.79
CA ILE A 357 5.57 33.37 -1.50
C ILE A 357 6.40 33.46 -2.79
N PRO A 358 7.41 34.38 -2.85
CA PRO A 358 8.19 34.59 -4.07
C PRO A 358 8.87 33.31 -4.60
N ALA A 359 9.38 32.48 -3.71
CA ALA A 359 10.04 31.21 -4.08
C ALA A 359 9.07 30.21 -4.75
N LEU A 360 7.83 30.11 -4.26
CA LEU A 360 6.80 29.27 -4.88
C LEU A 360 6.32 29.84 -6.21
N ARG A 361 6.12 31.15 -6.28
CA ARG A 361 5.77 31.83 -7.52
C ARG A 361 6.85 31.66 -8.59
N TYR A 362 8.13 31.78 -8.22
CA TYR A 362 9.23 31.52 -9.14
C TYR A 362 9.22 30.07 -9.65
N ARG A 363 9.01 29.08 -8.76
CA ARG A 363 8.90 27.67 -9.18
C ARG A 363 7.70 27.42 -10.09
N LEU A 364 6.57 28.07 -9.83
CA LEU A 364 5.39 27.98 -10.68
C LEU A 364 5.66 28.61 -12.06
N SER A 365 6.25 29.81 -12.12
CA SER A 365 6.58 30.46 -13.40
C SER A 365 7.57 29.61 -14.21
N PHE A 366 8.53 28.98 -13.57
CA PHE A 366 9.47 28.07 -14.23
C PHE A 366 8.78 26.79 -14.73
N ALA A 367 7.85 26.23 -13.96
CA ALA A 367 7.06 25.07 -14.39
C ALA A 367 6.14 25.43 -15.58
N VAL A 368 5.52 26.61 -15.55
CA VAL A 368 4.73 27.12 -16.67
C VAL A 368 5.59 27.36 -17.90
N ALA A 369 6.78 27.97 -17.74
CA ALA A 369 7.71 28.18 -18.84
C ALA A 369 8.18 26.88 -19.51
N ARG A 370 8.26 25.77 -18.76
CA ARG A 370 8.54 24.44 -19.32
C ARG A 370 7.42 23.93 -20.24
N VAL A 371 6.18 24.32 -19.99
CA VAL A 371 5.01 23.89 -20.77
C VAL A 371 4.70 24.86 -21.92
N THR A 372 4.91 26.15 -21.71
CA THR A 372 4.54 27.21 -22.66
C THR A 372 5.73 27.81 -23.44
N GLY A 373 6.95 27.56 -22.94
CA GLY A 373 8.17 28.09 -23.55
C GLY A 373 8.47 27.43 -24.90
N GLY A 374 9.15 28.21 -25.78
CA GLY A 374 9.56 27.75 -27.09
C GLY A 374 10.96 27.15 -27.09
N GLU A 375 11.62 27.21 -28.25
CA GLU A 375 12.94 26.65 -28.58
C GLU A 375 14.08 27.09 -27.64
N PHE A 376 13.95 28.29 -27.06
CA PHE A 376 14.99 28.84 -26.16
C PHE A 376 14.46 28.93 -24.73
N GLY A 377 15.31 28.64 -23.75
CA GLY A 377 15.01 28.79 -22.33
C GLY A 377 14.26 27.59 -21.71
N GLY A 378 13.26 27.86 -20.87
CA GLY A 378 12.58 26.82 -20.07
C GLY A 378 11.83 25.76 -20.87
N GLY A 379 11.41 26.06 -22.09
CA GLY A 379 10.68 25.17 -22.99
C GLY A 379 11.55 24.26 -23.87
N TYR A 380 12.88 24.40 -23.83
CA TYR A 380 13.81 23.70 -24.71
C TYR A 380 13.63 22.17 -24.69
N PHE A 381 13.51 21.57 -23.52
CA PHE A 381 13.33 20.12 -23.42
C PHE A 381 11.99 19.66 -23.99
N ARG A 382 10.92 20.42 -23.82
CA ARG A 382 9.63 20.15 -24.44
C ARG A 382 9.78 20.17 -25.97
N TYR A 383 10.36 21.21 -26.50
CA TYR A 383 10.60 21.35 -27.94
C TYR A 383 11.43 20.19 -28.50
N LEU A 384 12.46 19.75 -27.75
CA LEU A 384 13.25 18.58 -28.10
C LEU A 384 12.41 17.29 -28.18
N VAL A 385 11.59 17.05 -27.16
CA VAL A 385 10.71 15.86 -27.12
C VAL A 385 9.66 15.91 -28.22
N GLU A 386 9.05 17.06 -28.49
CA GLU A 386 8.11 17.25 -29.60
C GLU A 386 8.78 16.92 -30.94
N ASN A 387 10.02 17.42 -31.19
CA ASN A 387 10.79 17.08 -32.38
C ASN A 387 11.09 15.55 -32.49
N ILE A 388 11.40 14.89 -31.37
CA ILE A 388 11.57 13.44 -31.38
C ILE A 388 10.26 12.76 -31.83
N TRP A 389 9.10 13.15 -31.27
CA TRP A 389 7.81 12.56 -31.60
C TRP A 389 7.34 12.84 -33.04
N GLU A 390 7.62 14.00 -33.59
CA GLU A 390 7.32 14.35 -34.98
C GLU A 390 8.06 13.44 -35.95
N ASN A 391 9.31 13.10 -35.61
CA ASN A 391 10.19 12.28 -36.42
C ASN A 391 10.07 10.75 -36.13
N CYS A 392 9.19 10.33 -35.19
CA CYS A 392 8.87 8.95 -34.94
C CYS A 392 7.93 8.38 -36.01
N ARG A 393 8.22 7.18 -36.51
CA ARG A 393 7.31 6.41 -37.36
C ARG A 393 6.28 5.65 -36.51
N TRP A 394 5.25 5.15 -37.15
CA TRP A 394 4.30 4.25 -36.50
C TRP A 394 4.96 2.90 -36.12
N LEU A 395 5.78 2.36 -37.00
CA LEU A 395 6.59 1.16 -36.81
C LEU A 395 8.00 1.39 -37.34
N GLY A 396 9.00 0.82 -36.66
CA GLY A 396 10.41 0.94 -37.02
C GLY A 396 11.04 2.24 -36.53
N SER A 397 12.31 2.42 -36.85
CA SER A 397 13.11 3.55 -36.39
C SER A 397 12.69 4.86 -37.06
N GLY A 398 12.66 5.93 -36.28
CA GLY A 398 12.42 7.28 -36.72
C GLY A 398 13.53 7.79 -37.67
N THR A 399 13.28 8.91 -38.29
CA THR A 399 14.26 9.63 -39.12
C THR A 399 14.77 10.84 -38.35
N LEU A 400 16.06 11.15 -38.45
CA LEU A 400 16.59 12.37 -37.83
C LEU A 400 15.92 13.59 -38.47
N PRO A 401 15.60 14.64 -37.68
CA PRO A 401 15.06 15.88 -38.22
C PRO A 401 16.08 16.54 -39.14
N GLN A 402 15.59 17.25 -40.17
CA GLN A 402 16.45 17.96 -41.14
C GLN A 402 16.52 19.47 -40.81
N ASN A 403 16.51 19.82 -39.54
CA ASN A 403 16.55 21.18 -39.05
C ASN A 403 17.77 21.39 -38.14
N GLU A 404 17.97 22.62 -37.66
CA GLU A 404 19.05 22.97 -36.74
C GLU A 404 19.03 22.15 -35.45
N MET A 405 17.88 21.60 -35.09
CA MET A 405 17.68 20.74 -33.92
C MET A 405 18.24 19.31 -34.12
N ALA A 406 18.57 18.90 -35.35
CA ALA A 406 19.08 17.55 -35.65
C ALA A 406 20.23 17.11 -34.75
N MET A 407 21.19 18.00 -34.53
CA MET A 407 22.36 17.73 -33.69
C MET A 407 21.97 17.52 -32.22
N SER A 408 21.08 18.34 -31.69
CA SER A 408 20.57 18.24 -30.31
C SER A 408 19.77 16.97 -30.09
N VAL A 409 18.87 16.64 -31.03
CA VAL A 409 18.11 15.38 -31.01
C VAL A 409 19.03 14.19 -31.09
N GLN A 410 20.01 14.20 -32.00
CA GLN A 410 21.01 13.15 -32.14
C GLN A 410 21.84 12.98 -30.86
N LEU A 411 22.27 14.09 -30.23
CA LEU A 411 23.03 14.08 -28.99
C LEU A 411 22.22 13.37 -27.89
N VAL A 412 20.97 13.77 -27.69
CA VAL A 412 20.10 13.18 -26.66
C VAL A 412 19.78 11.71 -26.93
N LEU A 413 19.56 11.34 -28.20
CA LEU A 413 19.32 9.95 -28.58
C LEU A 413 20.57 9.08 -28.42
N SER A 414 21.77 9.66 -28.57
CA SER A 414 23.08 8.96 -28.44
C SER A 414 23.59 8.89 -27.01
N GLN A 415 23.10 9.73 -26.11
CA GLN A 415 23.48 9.70 -24.69
C GLN A 415 23.01 8.39 -24.04
N ARG A 416 23.96 7.58 -23.56
CA ARG A 416 23.71 6.19 -23.17
C ARG A 416 23.42 5.99 -21.68
N GLN A 417 23.78 6.90 -20.79
CA GLN A 417 23.68 6.67 -19.34
C GLN A 417 23.41 7.94 -18.51
N ASP A 418 23.10 9.06 -19.13
CA ASP A 418 22.85 10.29 -18.39
C ASP A 418 21.45 10.25 -17.72
N LEU A 419 21.31 10.97 -16.60
CA LEU A 419 20.05 11.13 -15.87
C LEU A 419 18.89 11.56 -16.79
N PHE A 420 19.18 12.40 -17.78
CA PHE A 420 18.19 12.86 -18.77
C PHE A 420 17.73 11.78 -19.74
N SER A 421 18.60 10.84 -20.10
CA SER A 421 18.23 9.75 -21.03
C SER A 421 17.16 8.83 -20.44
N ASN A 422 17.17 8.66 -19.13
CA ASN A 422 16.17 7.87 -18.42
C ASN A 422 14.82 8.59 -18.33
N ASP A 423 14.83 9.92 -18.23
CA ASP A 423 13.61 10.72 -18.11
C ASP A 423 12.76 10.73 -19.37
N ILE A 424 13.38 10.54 -20.55
CA ILE A 424 12.71 10.50 -21.86
C ILE A 424 12.69 9.10 -22.51
N LEU A 425 12.72 8.05 -21.70
CA LEU A 425 12.79 6.66 -22.17
C LEU A 425 11.68 6.32 -23.17
N LEU A 426 10.43 6.75 -22.95
CA LEU A 426 9.32 6.46 -23.88
C LEU A 426 9.50 7.16 -25.21
N SER A 427 10.03 8.38 -25.22
CA SER A 427 10.32 9.12 -26.46
C SER A 427 11.45 8.44 -27.24
N ARG A 428 12.51 7.98 -26.56
CA ARG A 428 13.61 7.19 -27.17
C ARG A 428 13.09 5.86 -27.72
N LEU A 429 12.25 5.17 -26.96
CA LEU A 429 11.61 3.92 -27.38
C LEU A 429 10.76 4.14 -28.63
N GLY A 430 9.97 5.22 -28.65
CA GLY A 430 9.15 5.61 -29.79
C GLY A 430 9.99 5.93 -31.03
N PHE A 431 11.14 6.58 -30.86
CA PHE A 431 12.07 6.84 -31.96
C PHE A 431 12.74 5.57 -32.47
N ALA A 432 13.16 4.68 -31.59
CA ALA A 432 13.88 3.46 -31.96
C ALA A 432 12.99 2.40 -32.63
N TYR A 433 11.75 2.24 -32.14
CA TYR A 433 10.88 1.11 -32.55
C TYR A 433 9.51 1.52 -33.07
N GLY A 434 9.13 2.78 -32.89
CA GLY A 434 7.87 3.34 -33.38
C GLY A 434 6.82 3.59 -32.29
N LYS A 435 5.83 4.40 -32.66
CA LYS A 435 4.74 4.84 -31.76
C LYS A 435 3.88 3.69 -31.25
N LEU A 436 3.68 2.64 -32.05
CA LEU A 436 2.89 1.45 -31.66
C LEU A 436 3.54 0.67 -30.50
N VAL A 437 4.86 0.63 -30.43
CA VAL A 437 5.57 -0.04 -29.32
C VAL A 437 5.33 0.72 -28.02
N VAL A 438 5.36 2.06 -28.04
CA VAL A 438 5.02 2.87 -26.87
C VAL A 438 3.56 2.67 -26.46
N ALA A 439 2.63 2.63 -27.42
CA ALA A 439 1.23 2.35 -27.14
C ALA A 439 1.05 0.97 -26.48
N LEU A 440 1.78 -0.06 -26.95
CA LEU A 440 1.77 -1.39 -26.34
C LEU A 440 2.28 -1.36 -24.90
N VAL A 441 3.38 -0.65 -24.64
CA VAL A 441 3.93 -0.45 -23.29
C VAL A 441 2.89 0.17 -22.36
N LEU A 442 2.24 1.25 -22.80
CA LEU A 442 1.20 1.92 -22.04
C LEU A 442 -0.04 1.03 -21.83
N ALA A 443 -0.40 0.19 -22.82
CA ALA A 443 -1.47 -0.79 -22.69
C ALA A 443 -1.16 -1.85 -21.62
N VAL A 444 0.09 -2.31 -21.49
CA VAL A 444 0.52 -3.24 -20.43
C VAL A 444 0.40 -2.56 -19.06
N PHE A 445 0.78 -1.28 -18.93
CA PHE A 445 0.57 -0.51 -17.69
C PHE A 445 -0.91 -0.34 -17.38
N ALA A 446 -1.75 -0.01 -18.36
CA ALA A 446 -3.18 0.09 -18.17
C ALA A 446 -3.79 -1.24 -17.66
N LEU A 447 -3.38 -2.36 -18.26
CA LEU A 447 -3.79 -3.69 -17.80
C LEU A 447 -3.34 -3.95 -16.36
N PHE A 448 -2.08 -3.61 -16.02
CA PHE A 448 -1.56 -3.73 -14.66
C PHE A 448 -2.42 -2.95 -13.66
N PHE A 449 -2.75 -1.69 -13.96
CA PHE A 449 -3.56 -0.86 -13.08
C PHE A 449 -5.01 -1.33 -12.97
N LEU A 450 -5.60 -1.82 -14.06
CA LEU A 450 -6.96 -2.38 -14.04
C LEU A 450 -7.03 -3.66 -13.17
N LEU A 451 -6.12 -4.61 -13.38
CA LEU A 451 -6.05 -5.83 -12.59
C LEU A 451 -5.78 -5.54 -11.11
N SER A 452 -4.86 -4.61 -10.83
CA SER A 452 -4.54 -4.19 -9.47
C SER A 452 -5.74 -3.54 -8.77
N PHE A 453 -6.49 -2.67 -9.47
CA PHE A 453 -7.68 -2.03 -8.94
C PHE A 453 -8.79 -3.03 -8.61
N GLN A 454 -8.97 -4.05 -9.47
CA GLN A 454 -9.90 -5.14 -9.18
C GLN A 454 -9.54 -5.89 -7.89
N GLN A 455 -8.24 -6.09 -7.63
CA GLN A 455 -7.77 -6.70 -6.39
C GLN A 455 -8.02 -5.82 -5.16
N ILE A 456 -7.81 -4.50 -5.29
CA ILE A 456 -8.10 -3.54 -4.21
C ILE A 456 -9.58 -3.59 -3.81
N ARG A 457 -10.49 -3.66 -4.80
CA ARG A 457 -11.94 -3.75 -4.54
C ARG A 457 -12.35 -5.04 -3.82
N ARG A 458 -11.57 -6.10 -3.97
CA ARG A 458 -11.80 -7.41 -3.33
C ARG A 458 -11.22 -7.51 -1.92
N GLN A 459 -10.47 -6.49 -1.46
CA GLN A 459 -9.92 -6.46 -0.10
C GLN A 459 -11.03 -6.35 0.93
N ARG A 460 -11.05 -7.26 1.89
CA ARG A 460 -12.05 -7.29 2.97
C ARG A 460 -11.73 -6.28 4.06
N SER A 461 -10.46 -6.21 4.51
CA SER A 461 -10.06 -5.29 5.56
C SER A 461 -9.97 -3.84 5.08
N ALA A 462 -10.46 -2.90 5.89
CA ALA A 462 -10.40 -1.47 5.59
C ALA A 462 -8.94 -0.98 5.51
N PHE A 463 -8.07 -1.44 6.42
CA PHE A 463 -6.65 -1.09 6.41
C PHE A 463 -5.93 -1.66 5.19
N GLY A 464 -6.22 -2.90 4.81
CA GLY A 464 -5.68 -3.51 3.58
C GLY A 464 -6.09 -2.72 2.33
N ARG A 465 -7.34 -2.23 2.25
CA ARG A 465 -7.79 -1.36 1.16
C ARG A 465 -7.05 -0.03 1.13
N MET A 466 -6.88 0.63 2.28
CA MET A 466 -6.12 1.89 2.38
C MET A 466 -4.68 1.71 1.91
N THR A 467 -4.01 0.67 2.40
CA THR A 467 -2.62 0.36 2.04
C THR A 467 -2.49 0.04 0.55
N ALA A 468 -3.34 -0.86 0.03
CA ALA A 468 -3.31 -1.25 -1.37
C ALA A 468 -3.64 -0.07 -2.30
N PHE A 469 -4.61 0.76 -1.94
CA PHE A 469 -5.00 1.93 -2.73
C PHE A 469 -3.93 3.02 -2.71
N SER A 470 -3.29 3.25 -1.57
CA SER A 470 -2.19 4.22 -1.46
C SER A 470 -1.00 3.81 -2.34
N ILE A 471 -0.57 2.56 -2.28
CA ILE A 471 0.53 2.03 -3.11
C ILE A 471 0.15 2.09 -4.60
N TRP A 472 -1.09 1.73 -4.93
CA TRP A 472 -1.59 1.80 -6.30
C TRP A 472 -1.54 3.24 -6.85
N LEU A 473 -1.92 4.23 -6.04
CA LEU A 473 -1.83 5.65 -6.41
C LEU A 473 -0.38 6.11 -6.60
N VAL A 474 0.56 5.65 -5.77
CA VAL A 474 1.99 5.94 -5.97
C VAL A 474 2.44 5.49 -7.36
N LEU A 475 2.20 4.22 -7.69
CA LEU A 475 2.63 3.64 -8.96
C LEU A 475 1.89 4.27 -10.15
N LEU A 476 0.60 4.56 -10.00
CA LEU A 476 -0.20 5.22 -11.03
C LEU A 476 0.31 6.64 -11.31
N MET A 477 0.47 7.46 -10.26
CA MET A 477 0.94 8.84 -10.43
C MET A 477 2.36 8.91 -10.99
N GLN A 478 3.23 7.99 -10.57
CA GLN A 478 4.57 7.84 -11.13
C GLN A 478 4.50 7.58 -12.65
N THR A 479 3.66 6.64 -13.07
CA THR A 479 3.45 6.32 -14.50
C THR A 479 2.83 7.48 -15.26
N VAL A 480 1.81 8.14 -14.70
CA VAL A 480 1.13 9.28 -15.33
C VAL A 480 2.11 10.45 -15.52
N PHE A 481 2.88 10.82 -14.50
CA PHE A 481 3.84 11.94 -14.61
C PHE A 481 4.96 11.62 -15.61
N PHE A 482 5.44 10.38 -15.61
CA PHE A 482 6.45 9.94 -16.56
C PHE A 482 5.92 9.98 -18.01
N THR A 483 4.73 9.46 -18.23
CA THR A 483 4.09 9.46 -19.55
C THR A 483 3.80 10.88 -20.02
N ALA A 484 3.24 11.73 -19.16
CA ALA A 484 2.96 13.12 -19.48
C ALA A 484 4.24 13.88 -19.87
N TYR A 485 5.32 13.70 -19.13
CA TYR A 485 6.62 14.30 -19.43
C TYR A 485 7.15 13.86 -20.82
N ASN A 486 7.07 12.57 -21.12
CA ASN A 486 7.51 12.03 -22.40
C ASN A 486 6.58 12.42 -23.59
N LEU A 487 5.37 12.92 -23.30
CA LEU A 487 4.47 13.48 -24.32
C LEU A 487 4.58 15.02 -24.45
N GLY A 488 5.55 15.65 -23.78
CA GLY A 488 5.77 17.09 -23.83
C GLY A 488 5.09 17.89 -22.72
N PHE A 489 4.26 17.27 -21.86
CA PHE A 489 3.65 17.95 -20.71
C PHE A 489 4.60 17.99 -19.52
N MET A 490 5.60 18.86 -19.59
CA MET A 490 6.74 18.91 -18.63
C MET A 490 6.46 19.75 -17.37
N LEU A 491 5.21 19.81 -16.91
CA LEU A 491 4.84 20.58 -15.72
C LEU A 491 5.56 20.06 -14.46
N VAL A 492 5.75 18.74 -14.39
CA VAL A 492 6.34 18.05 -13.25
C VAL A 492 7.49 17.18 -13.73
N ALA A 493 8.62 17.19 -13.01
CA ALA A 493 9.75 16.33 -13.32
C ALA A 493 9.34 14.85 -13.23
N PRO A 494 9.77 13.99 -14.15
CA PRO A 494 9.37 12.59 -14.17
C PRO A 494 10.00 11.82 -13.00
N TYR A 495 9.32 10.78 -12.61
CA TYR A 495 9.83 9.69 -11.81
C TYR A 495 9.83 8.45 -12.69
N GLY A 496 10.91 7.71 -12.76
CA GLY A 496 11.03 6.58 -13.67
C GLY A 496 9.78 5.67 -13.69
N LEU A 497 9.55 4.97 -14.79
CA LEU A 497 8.45 4.00 -14.92
C LEU A 497 8.59 2.87 -13.91
N PRO A 498 7.53 2.48 -13.18
CA PRO A 498 7.58 1.36 -12.24
C PRO A 498 8.07 0.08 -12.91
N LEU A 499 9.08 -0.57 -12.33
CA LEU A 499 9.69 -1.83 -12.80
C LEU A 499 10.38 -1.77 -14.17
N VAL A 500 10.28 -0.68 -14.91
CA VAL A 500 10.85 -0.51 -16.27
C VAL A 500 12.06 0.40 -16.28
N SER A 501 12.01 1.52 -15.53
CA SER A 501 13.12 2.49 -15.51
C SER A 501 14.35 2.02 -14.76
N TYR A 502 15.50 2.53 -15.18
CA TYR A 502 16.83 2.04 -14.84
C TYR A 502 17.40 2.49 -13.50
N GLY A 503 16.76 3.38 -12.77
CA GLY A 503 17.26 3.79 -11.46
C GLY A 503 17.28 2.59 -10.51
N ASN A 504 18.47 2.06 -10.19
CA ASN A 504 18.62 0.88 -9.32
C ASN A 504 17.82 1.04 -8.02
N THR A 505 17.90 2.22 -7.39
CA THR A 505 17.13 2.54 -6.17
C THR A 505 15.63 2.55 -6.42
N VAL A 506 15.17 3.20 -7.50
CA VAL A 506 13.75 3.30 -7.85
C VAL A 506 13.18 1.93 -8.24
N LEU A 507 13.96 1.11 -8.95
CA LEU A 507 13.58 -0.26 -9.30
C LEU A 507 13.36 -1.11 -8.05
N CYS A 508 14.29 -1.08 -7.11
CA CYS A 508 14.20 -1.80 -5.84
C CYS A 508 13.00 -1.33 -4.99
N ILE A 509 12.78 -0.01 -4.90
CA ILE A 509 11.66 0.56 -4.16
C ILE A 509 10.32 0.16 -4.80
N ASN A 510 10.21 0.22 -6.13
CA ASN A 510 9.00 -0.20 -6.84
C ASN A 510 8.73 -1.70 -6.68
N ALA A 511 9.77 -2.52 -6.59
CA ALA A 511 9.65 -3.94 -6.30
C ALA A 511 9.10 -4.20 -4.87
N LEU A 512 9.48 -3.36 -3.89
CA LEU A 512 8.94 -3.40 -2.53
C LEU A 512 7.49 -2.91 -2.44
N LEU A 513 7.11 -1.94 -3.27
CA LEU A 513 5.76 -1.35 -3.31
C LEU A 513 4.77 -2.28 -4.02
N ARG A 514 4.73 -3.52 -3.61
CA ARG A 514 3.74 -4.46 -4.11
C ARG A 514 2.36 -4.14 -3.53
N ILE A 515 1.33 -4.21 -4.40
CA ILE A 515 -0.06 -4.09 -3.97
C ILE A 515 -0.42 -5.32 -3.14
N PRO A 516 -0.83 -5.16 -1.88
CA PRO A 516 -1.19 -6.28 -1.01
C PRO A 516 -2.28 -7.13 -1.66
N SER A 517 -2.02 -8.41 -1.80
CA SER A 517 -3.05 -9.37 -2.18
C SER A 517 -4.00 -9.55 -1.00
N GLY A 518 -5.30 -9.63 -1.26
CA GLY A 518 -6.29 -9.98 -0.24
C GLY A 518 -6.07 -11.39 0.27
N ARG A 519 -5.03 -11.58 1.07
CA ARG A 519 -4.89 -12.79 1.87
C ARG A 519 -6.02 -12.74 2.88
N ARG A 520 -6.80 -13.77 2.93
CA ARG A 520 -7.74 -13.95 4.03
C ARG A 520 -6.89 -13.99 5.29
N CYS A 521 -6.99 -12.98 6.16
CA CYS A 521 -6.70 -13.24 7.55
C CYS A 521 -7.68 -14.35 7.95
N PRO A 522 -7.24 -15.44 8.58
CA PRO A 522 -8.17 -16.32 9.27
C PRO A 522 -8.98 -15.41 10.19
N GLY A 523 -10.30 -15.50 10.08
CA GLY A 523 -11.27 -14.77 10.90
C GLY A 523 -11.20 -15.21 12.34
#